data_bee8d7ff75a14599584160372cf2cd4e
#
_entry.id   bee8d7ff75a14599584160372cf2cd4e
#
_cell.length_a   1.000
_cell.length_b   1.000
_cell.length_c   1.000
_cell.angle_alpha   90.00
_cell.angle_beta   90.00
_cell.angle_gamma   90.00
#
_symmetry.space_group_name_H-M   'P 1'
#
loop_
_entity.id
_entity.type
_entity.pdbx_description
1 polymer ?
#
loop_
_entity_poly.entity_id
_entity_poly.type
_entity_poly.pdbx_seq_one_letter_code
_entity_poly.pdbx_strand_id
1 'polypeptide(L)'
;SEMCIRDRSHTVAAQGGIGAALGNMGEDNWKWHMYDTVKGSDWLGDQDAIEYLCSKAPEAVIELEEYGMPFSRTDDGKIYQRPFGGHLTNNGEGAPAMRACAAADRTGHALLHTLYQQSLKNKVEFFIEYFVLDLISDDNGNCIGVVAWCLEDGSIPVSYTHLTLPTTVI
;
A
#
# COMPACT_ATOMS: atom_id res chain seq x y z
N SER A 1 -5.78 12.83 -23.84
CA SER A 1 -5.61 11.39 -23.60
C SER A 1 -5.18 11.20 -22.16
N GLU A 2 -6.13 10.87 -21.28
CA GLU A 2 -5.93 10.73 -19.83
C GLU A 2 -5.18 9.43 -19.51
N MET A 3 -3.90 9.40 -19.82
CA MET A 3 -3.05 8.29 -19.40
C MET A 3 -2.32 8.63 -18.12
N CYS A 4 -3.06 8.92 -17.08
CA CYS A 4 -2.50 9.09 -15.77
C CYS A 4 -1.92 7.75 -15.28
N ILE A 5 -0.75 7.78 -14.70
CA ILE A 5 -0.11 6.65 -13.99
C ILE A 5 -1.09 5.97 -13.03
N ARG A 6 -2.01 6.74 -12.48
CA ARG A 6 -3.13 6.31 -11.64
C ARG A 6 -4.00 5.22 -12.27
N ASP A 7 -4.26 5.30 -13.58
CA ASP A 7 -5.17 4.39 -14.29
C ASP A 7 -4.47 3.11 -14.76
N ARG A 8 -3.15 3.04 -14.66
CA ARG A 8 -2.32 1.96 -15.22
C ARG A 8 -1.43 1.26 -14.22
N SER A 9 -1.48 1.64 -12.94
CA SER A 9 -0.74 0.90 -11.91
C SER A 9 -1.33 -0.50 -11.72
N HIS A 10 -0.51 -1.46 -11.31
CA HIS A 10 -0.98 -2.80 -10.95
C HIS A 10 -2.05 -2.75 -9.84
N THR A 11 -1.97 -1.77 -8.95
CA THR A 11 -2.94 -1.57 -7.87
C THR A 11 -4.35 -1.34 -8.40
N VAL A 12 -4.53 -0.62 -9.52
CA VAL A 12 -5.86 -0.39 -10.11
C VAL A 12 -6.57 -1.70 -10.45
N ALA A 13 -5.84 -2.70 -10.92
CA ALA A 13 -6.36 -4.00 -11.33
C ALA A 13 -6.31 -5.06 -10.22
N ALA A 14 -5.79 -4.72 -9.03
CA ALA A 14 -5.64 -5.67 -7.93
C ALA A 14 -7.01 -6.05 -7.34
N GLN A 15 -7.30 -7.34 -7.33
CA GLN A 15 -8.59 -7.90 -6.90
C GLN A 15 -8.48 -8.64 -5.55
N GLY A 16 -7.30 -9.16 -5.22
CA GLY A 16 -7.10 -10.10 -4.12
C GLY A 16 -7.57 -9.61 -2.75
N GLY A 17 -7.11 -8.48 -2.34
CA GLY A 17 -7.36 -7.91 -1.02
C GLY A 17 -6.09 -7.45 -0.33
N ILE A 18 -6.24 -6.89 0.86
CA ILE A 18 -5.14 -6.44 1.71
C ILE A 18 -4.97 -7.45 2.82
N GLY A 19 -3.77 -8.05 2.95
CA GLY A 19 -3.47 -9.04 3.98
C GLY A 19 -3.35 -8.41 5.36
N ALA A 20 -4.24 -8.77 6.28
CA ALA A 20 -4.20 -8.35 7.68
C ALA A 20 -4.86 -9.39 8.59
N ALA A 21 -4.22 -9.74 9.68
CA ALA A 21 -4.73 -10.74 10.62
C ALA A 21 -5.78 -10.12 11.57
N LEU A 22 -6.99 -9.81 11.05
CA LEU A 22 -8.09 -9.25 11.83
C LEU A 22 -8.85 -10.31 12.66
N GLY A 23 -8.80 -11.57 12.22
CA GLY A 23 -9.53 -12.65 12.89
C GLY A 23 -11.06 -12.59 12.74
N ASN A 24 -11.59 -11.87 11.74
CA ASN A 24 -13.04 -11.70 11.57
C ASN A 24 -13.74 -12.96 11.06
N MET A 25 -13.06 -13.78 10.30
CA MET A 25 -13.61 -14.99 9.65
C MET A 25 -13.14 -16.28 10.32
N GLY A 26 -12.31 -16.21 11.33
CA GLY A 26 -11.74 -17.33 12.06
C GLY A 26 -10.56 -16.90 12.90
N GLU A 27 -10.02 -17.80 13.71
CA GLU A 27 -8.84 -17.48 14.51
C GLU A 27 -7.65 -17.16 13.62
N ASP A 28 -7.01 -16.02 13.85
CA ASP A 28 -5.81 -15.59 13.15
C ASP A 28 -4.91 -14.74 14.06
N ASN A 29 -3.63 -14.65 13.70
CA ASN A 29 -2.64 -13.94 14.47
C ASN A 29 -1.58 -13.33 13.54
N TRP A 30 -1.17 -12.09 13.79
CA TRP A 30 -0.16 -11.41 13.00
C TRP A 30 1.19 -12.16 12.97
N LYS A 31 1.53 -12.96 13.99
CA LYS A 31 2.74 -13.78 14.01
C LYS A 31 2.66 -14.93 12.99
N TRP A 32 1.49 -15.50 12.78
CA TRP A 32 1.28 -16.48 11.70
C TRP A 32 1.38 -15.81 10.32
N HIS A 33 0.88 -14.59 10.21
CA HIS A 33 1.04 -13.79 9.00
C HIS A 33 2.52 -13.48 8.73
N MET A 34 3.28 -13.09 9.75
CA MET A 34 4.72 -12.89 9.65
C MET A 34 5.44 -14.18 9.19
N TYR A 35 5.13 -15.31 9.79
CA TYR A 35 5.73 -16.60 9.43
C TYR A 35 5.50 -16.93 7.95
N ASP A 36 4.25 -16.83 7.47
CA ASP A 36 3.92 -17.09 6.07
C ASP A 36 4.64 -16.13 5.13
N THR A 37 4.80 -14.87 5.51
CA THR A 37 5.49 -13.85 4.71
C THR A 37 7.00 -14.12 4.63
N VAL A 38 7.63 -14.46 5.76
CA VAL A 38 9.06 -14.84 5.80
C VAL A 38 9.30 -16.10 4.96
N LYS A 39 8.44 -17.11 5.11
CA LYS A 39 8.50 -18.34 4.31
C LYS A 39 8.26 -18.07 2.82
N GLY A 40 7.29 -17.24 2.49
CA GLY A 40 6.97 -16.85 1.10
C GLY A 40 8.07 -16.05 0.41
N SER A 41 8.95 -15.40 1.18
CA SER A 41 10.14 -14.71 0.68
C SER A 41 11.38 -15.61 0.64
N ASP A 42 11.21 -16.94 0.72
CA ASP A 42 12.30 -17.93 0.78
C ASP A 42 13.35 -17.62 1.88
N TRP A 43 12.91 -17.03 2.99
CA TRP A 43 13.76 -16.62 4.13
C TRP A 43 14.78 -15.52 3.79
N LEU A 44 14.67 -14.89 2.63
CA LEU A 44 15.58 -13.83 2.17
C LEU A 44 15.08 -12.42 2.51
N GLY A 45 13.82 -12.29 2.95
CA GLY A 45 13.23 -10.99 3.31
C GLY A 45 13.82 -10.41 4.58
N ASP A 46 13.79 -9.07 4.68
CA ASP A 46 14.11 -8.35 5.91
C ASP A 46 13.05 -8.67 6.98
N GLN A 47 13.44 -9.45 7.99
CA GLN A 47 12.49 -9.96 8.98
C GLN A 47 11.96 -8.87 9.91
N ASP A 48 12.74 -7.82 10.21
CA ASP A 48 12.30 -6.70 11.03
C ASP A 48 11.23 -5.88 10.28
N ALA A 49 11.43 -5.65 8.98
CA ALA A 49 10.45 -4.99 8.14
C ALA A 49 9.17 -5.83 7.99
N ILE A 50 9.29 -7.15 7.85
CA ILE A 50 8.14 -8.08 7.77
C ILE A 50 7.37 -8.10 9.11
N GLU A 51 8.06 -8.14 10.24
CA GLU A 51 7.43 -8.07 11.57
C GLU A 51 6.63 -6.78 11.72
N TYR A 52 7.25 -5.65 11.40
CA TYR A 52 6.59 -4.35 11.43
C TYR A 52 5.34 -4.33 10.54
N LEU A 53 5.47 -4.76 9.29
CA LEU A 53 4.35 -4.81 8.34
C LEU A 53 3.20 -5.66 8.88
N CYS A 54 3.47 -6.90 9.27
CA CYS A 54 2.42 -7.84 9.68
C CYS A 54 1.75 -7.45 11.00
N SER A 55 2.52 -6.88 11.93
CA SER A 55 1.98 -6.41 13.21
C SER A 55 1.12 -5.15 13.05
N LYS A 56 1.45 -4.27 12.09
CA LYS A 56 0.74 -3.01 11.82
C LYS A 56 -0.39 -3.14 10.78
N ALA A 57 -0.42 -4.19 9.99
CA ALA A 57 -1.43 -4.37 8.96
C ALA A 57 -2.88 -4.30 9.46
N PRO A 58 -3.25 -4.87 10.63
CA PRO A 58 -4.61 -4.72 11.16
C PRO A 58 -5.00 -3.27 11.43
N GLU A 59 -4.10 -2.49 12.03
CA GLU A 59 -4.30 -1.08 12.32
C GLU A 59 -4.46 -0.26 11.03
N ALA A 60 -3.58 -0.51 10.05
CA ALA A 60 -3.64 0.15 8.74
C ALA A 60 -4.95 -0.13 7.97
N VAL A 61 -5.50 -1.33 8.07
CA VAL A 61 -6.79 -1.68 7.44
C VAL A 61 -7.94 -0.90 8.09
N ILE A 62 -7.94 -0.75 9.41
CA ILE A 62 -8.94 0.05 10.11
C ILE A 62 -8.81 1.54 9.73
N GLU A 63 -7.59 2.06 9.65
CA GLU A 63 -7.35 3.43 9.19
C GLU A 63 -7.87 3.67 7.76
N LEU A 64 -7.66 2.72 6.85
CA LEU A 64 -8.22 2.79 5.49
C LEU A 64 -9.75 2.79 5.50
N GLU A 65 -10.38 2.03 6.40
CA GLU A 65 -11.83 2.04 6.59
C GLU A 65 -12.31 3.42 7.07
N GLU A 66 -11.61 4.04 8.01
CA GLU A 66 -11.92 5.40 8.51
C GLU A 66 -11.77 6.45 7.40
N TYR A 67 -10.85 6.24 6.45
CA TYR A 67 -10.74 7.08 5.25
C TYR A 67 -11.87 6.88 4.24
N GLY A 68 -12.73 5.88 4.45
CA GLY A 68 -13.88 5.58 3.61
C GLY A 68 -13.66 4.44 2.61
N MET A 69 -12.67 3.58 2.84
CA MET A 69 -12.48 2.37 2.03
C MET A 69 -13.69 1.44 2.16
N PRO A 70 -14.41 1.14 1.05
CA PRO A 70 -15.65 0.38 1.09
C PRO A 70 -15.38 -1.13 1.12
N PHE A 71 -14.78 -1.62 2.19
CA PHE A 71 -14.61 -3.06 2.38
C PHE A 71 -15.95 -3.80 2.36
N SER A 72 -15.98 -4.99 1.77
CA SER A 72 -17.11 -5.89 1.89
C SER A 72 -17.34 -6.30 3.35
N ARG A 73 -18.59 -6.55 3.71
CA ARG A 73 -19.00 -6.85 5.08
C ARG A 73 -19.54 -8.26 5.19
N THR A 74 -19.34 -8.82 6.37
CA THR A 74 -20.04 -10.01 6.83
C THR A 74 -21.44 -9.64 7.31
N ASP A 75 -22.31 -10.63 7.54
CA ASP A 75 -23.67 -10.41 8.02
C ASP A 75 -23.73 -9.74 9.42
N ASP A 76 -22.67 -9.94 10.22
CA ASP A 76 -22.48 -9.29 11.53
C ASP A 76 -21.74 -7.94 11.45
N GLY A 77 -21.53 -7.41 10.23
CA GLY A 77 -21.01 -6.07 9.98
C GLY A 77 -19.49 -5.91 10.03
N LYS A 78 -18.73 -7.01 10.24
CA LYS A 78 -17.26 -6.96 10.24
C LYS A 78 -16.71 -6.89 8.82
N ILE A 79 -15.46 -6.44 8.68
CA ILE A 79 -14.74 -6.48 7.41
C ILE A 79 -14.63 -7.93 6.93
N TYR A 80 -15.12 -8.20 5.72
CA TYR A 80 -15.02 -9.51 5.11
C TYR A 80 -13.58 -9.81 4.72
N GLN A 81 -13.13 -11.02 5.05
CA GLN A 81 -11.81 -11.54 4.71
C GLN A 81 -11.95 -12.86 3.95
N ARG A 82 -11.15 -13.03 2.92
CA ARG A 82 -11.12 -14.27 2.14
C ARG A 82 -9.80 -15.00 2.28
N PRO A 83 -9.77 -16.32 2.02
CA PRO A 83 -8.51 -17.05 1.93
C PRO A 83 -7.72 -16.58 0.71
N PHE A 84 -6.40 -16.58 0.83
CA PHE A 84 -5.49 -16.29 -0.26
C PHE A 84 -4.35 -17.30 -0.24
N GLY A 85 -3.78 -17.63 -1.42
CA GLY A 85 -2.76 -18.67 -1.53
C GLY A 85 -1.56 -18.43 -0.63
N GLY A 86 -1.15 -19.45 0.10
CA GLY A 86 0.00 -19.41 1.01
C GLY A 86 -0.29 -18.92 2.43
N HIS A 87 -1.49 -18.39 2.70
CA HIS A 87 -1.87 -17.99 4.06
C HIS A 87 -2.41 -19.19 4.85
N LEU A 88 -1.71 -19.53 5.91
CA LEU A 88 -2.07 -20.65 6.79
C LEU A 88 -2.09 -20.19 8.26
N THR A 89 -2.86 -20.88 9.08
CA THR A 89 -2.83 -20.71 10.54
C THR A 89 -1.70 -21.54 11.15
N ASN A 90 -1.41 -21.32 12.43
CA ASN A 90 -0.48 -22.13 13.21
C ASN A 90 0.90 -22.32 12.54
N ASN A 91 1.53 -21.19 12.12
CA ASN A 91 2.87 -21.20 11.51
C ASN A 91 2.99 -22.18 10.30
N GLY A 92 1.97 -22.21 9.46
CA GLY A 92 1.97 -23.00 8.24
C GLY A 92 1.54 -24.46 8.40
N GLU A 93 1.14 -24.90 9.59
CA GLU A 93 0.67 -26.27 9.86
C GLU A 93 -0.86 -26.39 9.96
N GLY A 94 -1.56 -25.24 10.01
CA GLY A 94 -3.00 -25.19 10.20
C GLY A 94 -3.81 -25.09 8.91
N ALA A 95 -5.09 -24.74 9.07
CA ALA A 95 -6.01 -24.51 7.96
C ALA A 95 -5.68 -23.20 7.21
N PRO A 96 -6.20 -23.00 5.98
CA PRO A 96 -6.09 -21.75 5.28
C PRO A 96 -6.61 -20.57 6.12
N ALA A 97 -5.78 -19.56 6.31
CA ALA A 97 -6.15 -18.34 7.03
C ALA A 97 -6.90 -17.36 6.12
N MET A 98 -7.97 -16.77 6.63
CA MET A 98 -8.74 -15.76 5.93
C MET A 98 -8.25 -14.37 6.32
N ARG A 99 -7.21 -13.84 5.65
CA ARG A 99 -6.56 -12.54 5.96
C ARG A 99 -6.78 -11.48 4.91
N ALA A 100 -7.19 -11.85 3.70
CA ALA A 100 -7.30 -10.88 2.62
C ALA A 100 -8.58 -10.05 2.78
N CYS A 101 -8.45 -8.84 3.34
CA CYS A 101 -9.53 -7.86 3.46
C CYS A 101 -9.89 -7.34 2.07
N ALA A 102 -11.11 -7.52 1.63
CA ALA A 102 -11.50 -7.30 0.25
C ALA A 102 -12.68 -6.33 0.09
N ALA A 103 -12.66 -5.58 -1.02
CA ALA A 103 -13.78 -4.82 -1.55
C ALA A 103 -14.24 -5.48 -2.85
N ALA A 104 -15.07 -6.52 -2.74
CA ALA A 104 -15.48 -7.39 -3.85
C ALA A 104 -14.26 -7.84 -4.70
N ASP A 105 -14.29 -7.65 -6.00
CA ASP A 105 -13.21 -7.95 -6.96
C ASP A 105 -12.42 -6.72 -7.40
N ARG A 106 -12.55 -5.60 -6.67
CA ARG A 106 -11.98 -4.29 -7.02
C ARG A 106 -11.25 -3.63 -5.86
N THR A 107 -10.61 -4.40 -5.00
CA THR A 107 -9.98 -3.89 -3.78
C THR A 107 -8.95 -2.81 -4.07
N GLY A 108 -8.06 -3.02 -5.05
CA GLY A 108 -7.04 -2.03 -5.41
C GLY A 108 -7.61 -0.77 -6.03
N HIS A 109 -8.62 -0.89 -6.89
CA HIS A 109 -9.33 0.26 -7.46
C HIS A 109 -9.97 1.11 -6.35
N ALA A 110 -10.70 0.48 -5.43
CA ALA A 110 -11.33 1.16 -4.30
C ALA A 110 -10.30 1.84 -3.39
N LEU A 111 -9.17 1.16 -3.12
CA LEU A 111 -8.06 1.72 -2.33
C LEU A 111 -7.51 3.01 -2.95
N LEU A 112 -7.17 2.98 -4.24
CA LEU A 112 -6.64 4.15 -4.93
C LEU A 112 -7.62 5.32 -4.94
N HIS A 113 -8.90 5.06 -5.20
CA HIS A 113 -9.92 6.11 -5.18
C HIS A 113 -10.09 6.70 -3.78
N THR A 114 -10.08 5.89 -2.73
CA THR A 114 -10.16 6.36 -1.35
C THR A 114 -8.99 7.27 -0.99
N LEU A 115 -7.76 6.84 -1.26
CA LEU A 115 -6.57 7.63 -0.96
C LEU A 115 -6.48 8.90 -1.82
N TYR A 116 -6.89 8.83 -3.09
CA TYR A 116 -6.95 10.00 -3.95
C TYR A 116 -7.96 11.03 -3.46
N GLN A 117 -9.16 10.59 -3.05
CA GLN A 117 -10.17 11.49 -2.46
C GLN A 117 -9.66 12.17 -1.18
N GLN A 118 -8.96 11.42 -0.30
CA GLN A 118 -8.37 11.99 0.89
C GLN A 118 -7.26 13.00 0.55
N SER A 119 -6.46 12.73 -0.46
CA SER A 119 -5.44 13.66 -0.95
C SER A 119 -6.06 14.97 -1.46
N LEU A 120 -7.12 14.87 -2.26
CA LEU A 120 -7.86 16.06 -2.73
C LEU A 120 -8.49 16.85 -1.58
N LYS A 121 -9.08 16.18 -0.60
CA LYS A 121 -9.64 16.80 0.61
C LYS A 121 -8.57 17.58 1.38
N ASN A 122 -7.36 17.06 1.43
CA ASN A 122 -6.22 17.71 2.07
C ASN A 122 -5.46 18.67 1.14
N LYS A 123 -6.01 18.97 -0.04
CA LYS A 123 -5.46 19.93 -1.00
C LYS A 123 -4.04 19.57 -1.46
N VAL A 124 -3.75 18.29 -1.61
CA VAL A 124 -2.49 17.82 -2.20
C VAL A 124 -2.45 18.25 -3.67
N GLU A 125 -1.38 18.87 -4.07
CA GLU A 125 -1.11 19.22 -5.46
C GLU A 125 -0.48 18.02 -6.18
N PHE A 126 -1.02 17.67 -7.35
CA PHE A 126 -0.55 16.55 -8.17
C PHE A 126 0.12 17.07 -9.44
N PHE A 127 1.38 16.73 -9.61
CA PHE A 127 2.13 16.99 -10.83
C PHE A 127 2.01 15.79 -11.76
N ILE A 128 0.98 15.82 -12.62
CA ILE A 128 0.64 14.73 -13.54
C ILE A 128 1.39 14.92 -14.85
N GLU A 129 1.95 13.81 -15.40
CA GLU A 129 2.75 13.82 -16.62
C GLU A 129 4.03 14.68 -16.52
N TYR A 130 4.63 14.69 -15.33
CA TYR A 130 5.94 15.27 -15.09
C TYR A 130 6.98 14.16 -14.99
N PHE A 131 8.01 14.25 -15.82
CA PHE A 131 9.15 13.34 -15.80
C PHE A 131 10.31 13.95 -15.01
N VAL A 132 10.68 13.34 -13.89
CA VAL A 132 11.80 13.82 -13.07
C VAL A 132 13.11 13.57 -13.83
N LEU A 133 13.84 14.65 -14.09
CA LEU A 133 15.11 14.63 -14.79
C LEU A 133 16.28 14.50 -13.82
N ASP A 134 16.22 15.19 -12.68
CA ASP A 134 17.31 15.25 -11.71
C ASP A 134 16.81 15.57 -10.30
N LEU A 135 17.63 15.23 -9.31
CA LEU A 135 17.43 15.58 -7.91
C LEU A 135 18.32 16.74 -7.52
N ILE A 136 17.77 17.69 -6.77
CA ILE A 136 18.55 18.80 -6.22
C ILE A 136 18.93 18.46 -4.79
N SER A 137 20.23 18.44 -4.52
CA SER A 137 20.75 18.16 -3.18
C SER A 137 21.42 19.38 -2.58
N ASP A 138 21.37 19.52 -1.25
CA ASP A 138 22.17 20.51 -0.52
C ASP A 138 23.63 20.04 -0.35
N ASP A 139 24.47 20.89 0.25
CA ASP A 139 25.88 20.58 0.49
C ASP A 139 26.10 19.38 1.44
N ASN A 140 25.07 18.96 2.17
CA ASN A 140 25.09 17.79 3.07
C ASN A 140 24.57 16.54 2.40
N GLY A 141 24.16 16.60 1.12
CA GLY A 141 23.59 15.49 0.38
C GLY A 141 22.10 15.23 0.62
N ASN A 142 21.40 16.12 1.34
CA ASN A 142 19.95 16.00 1.51
C ASN A 142 19.24 16.44 0.23
N CYS A 143 18.24 15.66 -0.19
CA CYS A 143 17.40 16.04 -1.32
C CYS A 143 16.48 17.20 -0.90
N ILE A 144 16.60 18.33 -1.60
CA ILE A 144 15.82 19.56 -1.35
C ILE A 144 14.88 19.92 -2.49
N GLY A 145 14.90 19.20 -3.58
CA GLY A 145 14.02 19.44 -4.70
C GLY A 145 14.24 18.51 -5.87
N VAL A 146 13.49 18.77 -6.93
CA VAL A 146 13.57 18.03 -8.20
C VAL A 146 13.51 18.98 -9.38
N VAL A 147 14.19 18.61 -10.44
CA VAL A 147 14.01 19.18 -11.78
C VAL A 147 13.13 18.23 -12.56
N ALA A 148 12.02 18.68 -13.08
CA ALA A 148 11.09 17.84 -13.82
C ALA A 148 10.78 18.42 -15.20
N TRP A 149 10.46 17.58 -16.14
CA TRP A 149 9.98 17.95 -17.47
C TRP A 149 8.47 17.73 -17.54
N CYS A 150 7.73 18.80 -17.80
CA CYS A 150 6.31 18.68 -18.09
C CYS A 150 6.11 18.13 -19.51
N LEU A 151 5.47 16.99 -19.64
CA LEU A 151 5.27 16.33 -20.94
C LEU A 151 4.17 17.03 -21.76
N GLU A 152 3.29 17.81 -21.12
CA GLU A 152 2.19 18.48 -21.77
C GLU A 152 2.65 19.71 -22.57
N ASP A 153 3.47 20.56 -21.99
CA ASP A 153 3.88 21.84 -22.56
C ASP A 153 5.38 21.96 -22.84
N GLY A 154 6.19 20.95 -22.46
CA GLY A 154 7.62 20.93 -22.65
C GLY A 154 8.41 21.81 -21.68
N SER A 155 7.77 22.44 -20.71
CA SER A 155 8.46 23.26 -19.70
C SER A 155 9.30 22.39 -18.75
N ILE A 156 10.32 23.03 -18.13
CA ILE A 156 11.19 22.35 -17.15
C ILE A 156 11.12 23.12 -15.83
N PRO A 157 10.05 22.89 -15.03
CA PRO A 157 9.95 23.50 -13.73
C PRO A 157 10.94 22.89 -12.72
N VAL A 158 11.32 23.70 -11.76
CA VAL A 158 12.12 23.30 -10.59
C VAL A 158 11.23 23.43 -9.36
N SER A 159 11.05 22.34 -8.64
CA SER A 159 10.31 22.31 -7.39
C SER A 159 11.26 22.10 -6.22
N TYR A 160 11.21 23.01 -5.25
CA TYR A 160 11.93 22.89 -3.99
C TYR A 160 10.96 22.38 -2.92
N THR A 161 11.26 21.23 -2.34
CA THR A 161 10.48 20.68 -1.23
C THR A 161 11.43 20.11 -0.19
N HIS A 162 10.99 20.03 1.06
CA HIS A 162 11.65 19.19 2.06
C HIS A 162 11.25 17.74 1.81
N LEU A 163 11.93 17.08 0.87
CA LEU A 163 11.78 15.66 0.64
C LEU A 163 12.64 14.92 1.65
N THR A 164 11.99 14.32 2.63
CA THR A 164 12.63 13.27 3.43
C THR A 164 12.53 11.96 2.64
N LEU A 165 13.53 11.67 1.82
CA LEU A 165 13.71 10.32 1.30
C LEU A 165 14.20 9.44 2.45
N PRO A 166 13.62 8.25 2.69
CA PRO A 166 14.19 7.32 3.62
C PRO A 166 15.62 6.98 3.13
N THR A 167 16.61 7.40 3.91
CA THR A 167 18.00 7.07 3.64
C THR A 167 18.16 5.59 3.94
N THR A 168 18.05 4.75 2.92
CA THR A 168 18.47 3.37 3.06
C THR A 168 19.99 3.41 3.14
N VAL A 169 20.52 3.35 4.34
CA VAL A 169 21.94 3.11 4.56
C VAL A 169 22.20 1.67 4.10
N ILE A 170 22.94 1.54 3.02
CA ILE A 170 23.49 0.27 2.55
C ILE A 170 24.65 -0.11 3.48
#